data_894ecfa98cce45bca86f26c841ea61b3
#
_entry.id   894ecfa98cce45bca86f26c841ea61b3
#
_cell.length_a   1.000
_cell.length_b   1.000
_cell.length_c   1.000
_cell.angle_alpha   90.00
_cell.angle_beta   90.00
_cell.angle_gamma   90.00
#
_symmetry.space_group_name_H-M   'P 1'
#
loop_
_entity.id
_entity.type
_entity.pdbx_description
1 polymer ?
#
loop_
_entity_poly.entity_id
_entity_poly.type
_entity_poly.pdbx_seq_one_letter_code
_entity_poly.pdbx_strand_id
1 'polypeptide(L)'
;NNYLAGGCTKCIYCFICRALNPKIQIISRASEASSVSKLKKAGADNVIMPDHIGGTHMATLISKPDVVEFIDFLSGEEGHSIYMESVSFDHLPPVLKGKTLREVMHWNKTGVNCIGIKDAEGKFVINPPDETIIMPGMKVIVLGTRQQIRDMKGNLS
;
A
#
# COMPACT_ATOMS: atom_id res chain seq x y z
N ASN A 1 -22.33 -29.81 -5.12
CA ASN A 1 -23.25 -28.93 -5.85
C ASN A 1 -23.58 -27.66 -5.06
N ASN A 2 -22.56 -26.80 -4.79
CA ASN A 2 -22.74 -25.54 -4.06
C ASN A 2 -22.16 -24.36 -4.84
N TYR A 3 -22.40 -24.31 -6.15
CA TYR A 3 -21.84 -23.24 -7.00
C TYR A 3 -22.71 -21.97 -7.12
N LEU A 4 -23.94 -21.98 -6.60
CA LEU A 4 -24.85 -20.82 -6.69
C LEU A 4 -24.76 -19.83 -5.51
N ALA A 5 -24.17 -20.21 -4.41
CA ALA A 5 -24.15 -19.38 -3.19
C ALA A 5 -22.93 -18.43 -3.05
N GLY A 6 -21.84 -18.65 -3.82
CA GLY A 6 -20.57 -18.02 -3.52
C GLY A 6 -20.51 -16.48 -3.69
N GLY A 7 -21.12 -15.95 -4.72
CA GLY A 7 -21.01 -14.52 -5.03
C GLY A 7 -22.01 -13.65 -4.25
N CYS A 8 -23.24 -14.10 -4.12
CA CYS A 8 -24.29 -13.37 -3.40
C CYS A 8 -24.03 -13.34 -1.89
N THR A 9 -23.61 -14.46 -1.32
CA THR A 9 -23.32 -14.58 0.11
C THR A 9 -22.19 -13.65 0.55
N LYS A 10 -21.10 -13.56 -0.20
CA LYS A 10 -19.99 -12.63 0.09
C LYS A 10 -20.41 -11.17 0.05
N CYS A 11 -21.27 -10.78 -0.91
CA CYS A 11 -21.83 -9.44 -0.97
C CYS A 11 -22.69 -9.14 0.27
N ILE A 12 -23.50 -10.09 0.70
CA ILE A 12 -24.32 -9.94 1.91
C ILE A 12 -23.45 -9.76 3.14
N TYR A 13 -22.40 -10.56 3.31
CA TYR A 13 -21.45 -10.40 4.42
C TYR A 13 -20.73 -9.05 4.40
N CYS A 14 -20.25 -8.60 3.26
CA CYS A 14 -19.63 -7.28 3.13
C CYS A 14 -20.59 -6.17 3.54
N PHE A 15 -21.83 -6.24 3.09
CA PHE A 15 -22.87 -5.26 3.43
C PHE A 15 -23.19 -5.25 4.92
N ILE A 16 -23.40 -6.42 5.52
CA ILE A 16 -23.68 -6.55 6.96
C ILE A 16 -22.50 -6.04 7.80
N CYS A 17 -21.28 -6.44 7.48
CA CYS A 17 -20.10 -5.98 8.21
C CYS A 17 -19.94 -4.45 8.13
N ARG A 18 -20.17 -3.86 6.98
CA ARG A 18 -20.11 -2.41 6.80
C ARG A 18 -21.21 -1.69 7.56
N ALA A 19 -22.43 -2.26 7.59
CA ALA A 19 -23.55 -1.71 8.34
C ALA A 19 -23.32 -1.77 9.87
N LEU A 20 -22.71 -2.84 10.37
CA LEU A 20 -22.39 -3.00 11.79
C LEU A 20 -21.22 -2.12 12.24
N ASN A 21 -20.22 -1.94 11.40
CA ASN A 21 -19.06 -1.10 11.70
C ASN A 21 -18.58 -0.37 10.44
N PRO A 22 -18.94 0.93 10.27
CA PRO A 22 -18.54 1.70 9.09
C PRO A 22 -17.03 1.88 8.91
N LYS A 23 -16.24 1.71 9.96
CA LYS A 23 -14.78 1.90 9.95
C LYS A 23 -14.00 0.60 9.72
N ILE A 24 -14.65 -0.55 9.67
CA ILE A 24 -13.99 -1.84 9.46
C ILE A 24 -13.38 -1.90 8.07
N GLN A 25 -12.15 -2.41 7.97
CA GLN A 25 -11.53 -2.72 6.68
C GLN A 25 -11.99 -4.09 6.20
N ILE A 26 -12.62 -4.13 5.03
CA ILE A 26 -13.18 -5.36 4.44
C ILE A 26 -12.34 -5.73 3.21
N ILE A 27 -11.67 -6.88 3.28
CA ILE A 27 -10.95 -7.47 2.16
C ILE A 27 -11.70 -8.73 1.72
N SER A 28 -12.08 -8.80 0.45
CA SER A 28 -12.82 -9.93 -0.11
C SER A 28 -12.06 -10.59 -1.26
N ARG A 29 -12.35 -11.88 -1.48
CA ARG A 29 -11.79 -12.65 -2.60
C ARG A 29 -12.85 -12.80 -3.70
N ALA A 30 -12.47 -12.53 -4.95
CA ALA A 30 -13.25 -12.84 -6.14
C ALA A 30 -12.53 -13.88 -7.01
N SER A 31 -13.31 -14.76 -7.62
CA SER A 31 -12.80 -15.71 -8.64
C SER A 31 -13.00 -15.17 -10.06
N GLU A 32 -13.91 -14.20 -10.23
CA GLU A 32 -14.26 -13.63 -11.52
C GLU A 32 -14.21 -12.10 -11.48
N ALA A 33 -13.74 -11.47 -12.55
CA ALA A 33 -13.65 -10.02 -12.68
C ALA A 33 -15.02 -9.33 -12.52
N SER A 34 -16.09 -9.96 -12.99
CA SER A 34 -17.49 -9.48 -12.86
C SER A 34 -17.93 -9.32 -11.40
N SER A 35 -17.37 -10.11 -10.50
CA SER A 35 -17.67 -10.06 -9.06
C SER A 35 -16.97 -8.94 -8.32
N VAL A 36 -15.87 -8.41 -8.83
CA VAL A 36 -15.08 -7.34 -8.20
C VAL A 36 -15.93 -6.08 -7.99
N SER A 37 -16.61 -5.61 -9.03
CA SER A 37 -17.48 -4.43 -8.94
C SER A 37 -18.63 -4.62 -7.96
N LYS A 38 -19.24 -5.80 -7.95
CA LYS A 38 -20.34 -6.14 -7.01
C LYS A 38 -19.87 -6.13 -5.56
N LEU A 39 -18.72 -6.72 -5.27
CA LEU A 39 -18.15 -6.76 -3.92
C LEU A 39 -17.74 -5.38 -3.43
N LYS A 40 -17.16 -4.53 -4.30
CA LYS A 40 -16.87 -3.14 -3.96
C LYS A 40 -18.13 -2.34 -3.65
N LYS A 41 -19.18 -2.47 -4.48
CA LYS A 41 -20.48 -1.85 -4.23
C LYS A 41 -21.15 -2.35 -2.93
N ALA A 42 -20.89 -3.58 -2.54
CA ALA A 42 -21.36 -4.16 -1.29
C ALA A 42 -20.56 -3.71 -0.05
N GLY A 43 -19.54 -2.86 -0.22
CA GLY A 43 -18.78 -2.26 0.87
C GLY A 43 -17.40 -2.88 1.11
N ALA A 44 -16.89 -3.73 0.22
CA ALA A 44 -15.50 -4.20 0.30
C ALA A 44 -14.53 -3.07 -0.08
N ASP A 45 -13.53 -2.80 0.79
CA ASP A 45 -12.47 -1.83 0.54
C ASP A 45 -11.49 -2.36 -0.51
N ASN A 46 -11.14 -3.64 -0.42
CA ASN A 46 -10.27 -4.33 -1.36
C ASN A 46 -10.87 -5.67 -1.80
N VAL A 47 -10.68 -5.98 -3.07
CA VAL A 47 -11.08 -7.27 -3.65
C VAL A 47 -9.86 -7.88 -4.33
N ILE A 48 -9.50 -9.10 -3.91
CA ILE A 48 -8.34 -9.84 -4.39
C ILE A 48 -8.81 -10.95 -5.34
N MET A 49 -8.13 -11.09 -6.47
CA MET A 49 -8.29 -12.21 -7.41
C MET A 49 -6.98 -13.00 -7.45
N PRO A 50 -6.81 -14.04 -6.61
CA PRO A 50 -5.54 -14.76 -6.46
C PRO A 50 -5.04 -15.39 -7.76
N ASP A 51 -5.94 -15.95 -8.56
CA ASP A 51 -5.59 -16.62 -9.82
C ASP A 51 -5.03 -15.62 -10.84
N HIS A 52 -5.56 -14.40 -10.88
CA HIS A 52 -5.05 -13.33 -11.74
C HIS A 52 -3.67 -12.84 -11.27
N ILE A 53 -3.49 -12.68 -9.97
CA ILE A 53 -2.19 -12.26 -9.37
C ILE A 53 -1.14 -13.32 -9.67
N GLY A 54 -1.44 -14.60 -9.44
CA GLY A 54 -0.54 -15.70 -9.71
C GLY A 54 -0.12 -15.79 -11.17
N GLY A 55 -1.07 -15.67 -12.11
CA GLY A 55 -0.79 -15.67 -13.54
C GLY A 55 0.11 -14.51 -13.98
N THR A 56 -0.14 -13.31 -13.49
CA THR A 56 0.70 -12.13 -13.77
C THR A 56 2.10 -12.29 -13.19
N HIS A 57 2.21 -12.81 -11.97
CA HIS A 57 3.51 -13.09 -11.34
C HIS A 57 4.33 -14.10 -12.12
N MET A 58 3.72 -15.21 -12.55
CA MET A 58 4.38 -16.21 -13.39
C MET A 58 4.87 -15.63 -14.72
N ALA A 59 4.06 -14.81 -15.39
CA ALA A 59 4.46 -14.14 -16.63
C ALA A 59 5.65 -13.19 -16.41
N THR A 60 5.68 -12.49 -15.28
CA THR A 60 6.78 -11.58 -14.91
C THR A 60 8.06 -12.34 -14.60
N LEU A 61 7.98 -13.47 -13.91
CA LEU A 61 9.13 -14.37 -13.65
C LEU A 61 9.82 -14.82 -14.95
N ILE A 62 9.04 -15.12 -15.97
CA ILE A 62 9.59 -15.53 -17.29
C ILE A 62 10.28 -14.34 -18.00
N SER A 63 9.67 -13.15 -17.95
CA SER A 63 10.13 -12.00 -18.72
C SER A 63 11.17 -11.15 -18.01
N LYS A 64 11.14 -11.10 -16.68
CA LYS A 64 11.99 -10.21 -15.86
C LYS A 64 12.33 -10.86 -14.51
N PRO A 65 13.09 -11.97 -14.49
CA PRO A 65 13.37 -12.73 -13.28
C PRO A 65 14.06 -11.88 -12.20
N ASP A 66 15.07 -11.08 -12.57
CA ASP A 66 15.82 -10.24 -11.62
C ASP A 66 14.95 -9.18 -10.93
N VAL A 67 13.91 -8.67 -11.62
CA VAL A 67 12.96 -7.71 -11.04
C VAL A 67 12.08 -8.38 -10.00
N VAL A 68 11.64 -9.61 -10.28
CA VAL A 68 10.83 -10.38 -9.33
C VAL A 68 11.65 -10.72 -8.10
N GLU A 69 12.86 -11.22 -8.28
CA GLU A 69 13.80 -11.51 -7.20
C GLU A 69 14.04 -10.27 -6.31
N PHE A 70 14.22 -9.10 -6.93
CA PHE A 70 14.40 -7.86 -6.19
C PHE A 70 13.14 -7.44 -5.40
N ILE A 71 11.94 -7.61 -5.97
CA ILE A 71 10.68 -7.32 -5.28
C ILE A 71 10.46 -8.29 -4.12
N ASP A 72 10.74 -9.58 -4.30
CA ASP A 72 10.63 -10.60 -3.26
C ASP A 72 11.63 -10.30 -2.12
N PHE A 73 12.85 -9.89 -2.47
CA PHE A 73 13.85 -9.39 -1.51
C PHE A 73 13.32 -8.19 -0.71
N LEU A 74 12.68 -7.21 -1.35
CA LEU A 74 12.09 -6.04 -0.68
C LEU A 74 10.88 -6.40 0.18
N SER A 75 10.12 -7.43 -0.21
CA SER A 75 8.92 -7.89 0.53
C SER A 75 9.25 -8.58 1.85
N GLY A 76 10.51 -8.91 2.09
CA GLY A 76 11.02 -9.33 3.39
C GLY A 76 10.66 -10.75 3.82
N GLU A 77 10.30 -11.64 2.89
CA GLU A 77 9.99 -13.05 3.22
C GLU A 77 11.20 -13.83 3.77
N GLU A 78 12.43 -13.34 3.56
CA GLU A 78 13.68 -13.98 4.01
C GLU A 78 14.43 -13.25 5.14
N GLY A 79 13.72 -12.44 5.96
CA GLY A 79 14.34 -11.82 7.15
C GLY A 79 15.28 -10.64 6.85
N HIS A 80 15.18 -10.05 5.69
CA HIS A 80 16.00 -8.90 5.29
C HIS A 80 15.68 -7.63 6.10
N SER A 81 16.71 -6.82 6.32
CA SER A 81 16.64 -5.60 7.14
C SER A 81 16.05 -4.38 6.41
N ILE A 82 15.60 -4.53 5.16
CA ILE A 82 15.07 -3.45 4.33
C ILE A 82 13.56 -3.59 4.19
N TYR A 83 12.85 -2.50 4.42
CA TYR A 83 11.39 -2.44 4.40
C TYR A 83 10.90 -1.34 3.47
N MET A 84 9.79 -1.61 2.79
CA MET A 84 9.02 -0.60 2.08
C MET A 84 7.84 -0.20 2.95
N GLU A 85 7.69 1.09 3.22
CA GLU A 85 6.60 1.59 4.07
C GLU A 85 5.97 2.86 3.50
N SER A 86 4.70 3.05 3.80
CA SER A 86 3.94 4.25 3.48
C SER A 86 3.84 5.13 4.73
N VAL A 87 4.53 6.26 4.73
CA VAL A 87 4.50 7.22 5.84
C VAL A 87 3.50 8.32 5.52
N SER A 88 2.43 8.43 6.32
CA SER A 88 1.43 9.47 6.19
C SER A 88 2.00 10.83 6.65
N PHE A 89 1.54 11.92 6.02
CA PHE A 89 1.81 13.29 6.47
C PHE A 89 1.57 13.48 7.98
N ASP A 90 0.52 12.84 8.53
CA ASP A 90 0.17 12.98 9.95
C ASP A 90 1.22 12.37 10.88
N HIS A 91 1.96 11.37 10.41
CA HIS A 91 3.04 10.69 11.14
C HIS A 91 4.42 11.36 10.96
N LEU A 92 4.50 12.42 10.15
CA LEU A 92 5.73 13.21 10.05
C LEU A 92 5.87 14.13 11.27
N PRO A 93 7.11 14.36 11.73
CA PRO A 93 7.38 15.37 12.75
C PRO A 93 6.80 16.74 12.37
N PRO A 94 6.27 17.53 13.31
CA PRO A 94 5.66 18.83 13.02
C PRO A 94 6.57 19.77 12.23
N VAL A 95 7.89 19.70 12.46
CA VAL A 95 8.91 20.52 11.78
C VAL A 95 9.00 20.21 10.28
N LEU A 96 8.57 19.03 9.84
CA LEU A 96 8.60 18.58 8.44
C LEU A 96 7.28 18.80 7.69
N LYS A 97 6.22 19.15 8.41
CA LYS A 97 4.91 19.39 7.80
C LYS A 97 4.94 20.63 6.90
N GLY A 98 4.52 20.46 5.64
CA GLY A 98 4.56 21.52 4.63
C GLY A 98 5.97 21.81 4.07
N LYS A 99 6.93 20.96 4.36
CA LYS A 99 8.27 21.02 3.78
C LYS A 99 8.36 20.28 2.44
N THR A 100 9.42 20.55 1.70
CA THR A 100 9.71 19.84 0.45
C THR A 100 10.12 18.39 0.71
N LEU A 101 9.94 17.54 -0.29
CA LEU A 101 10.39 16.16 -0.23
C LEU A 101 11.87 16.05 0.11
N ARG A 102 12.70 16.93 -0.47
CA ARG A 102 14.14 17.03 -0.17
C ARG A 102 14.39 17.25 1.33
N GLU A 103 13.70 18.21 1.94
CA GLU A 103 13.85 18.51 3.36
C GLU A 103 13.41 17.34 4.23
N VAL A 104 12.31 16.66 3.85
CA VAL A 104 11.80 15.48 4.56
C VAL A 104 12.79 14.31 4.47
N MET A 105 13.38 14.06 3.29
CA MET A 105 14.31 12.95 3.09
C MET A 105 15.68 13.19 3.74
N HIS A 106 16.13 14.44 3.81
CA HIS A 106 17.43 14.79 4.42
C HIS A 106 17.35 15.09 5.91
N TRP A 107 16.15 15.07 6.51
CA TRP A 107 15.98 15.33 7.93
C TRP A 107 16.67 14.24 8.76
N ASN A 108 17.51 14.68 9.72
CA ASN A 108 18.32 13.80 10.57
C ASN A 108 19.18 12.75 9.84
N LYS A 109 19.40 12.88 8.54
CA LYS A 109 20.20 11.96 7.74
C LYS A 109 19.84 10.48 8.00
N THR A 110 18.54 10.19 8.03
CA THR A 110 18.03 8.85 8.36
C THR A 110 18.45 7.77 7.37
N GLY A 111 18.85 8.16 6.15
CA GLY A 111 19.25 7.22 5.08
C GLY A 111 18.06 6.53 4.40
N VAL A 112 16.85 7.00 4.63
CA VAL A 112 15.63 6.51 3.96
C VAL A 112 15.59 7.04 2.53
N ASN A 113 15.17 6.21 1.58
CA ASN A 113 14.97 6.60 0.19
C ASN A 113 13.49 6.72 -0.14
N CYS A 114 13.07 7.82 -0.78
CA CYS A 114 11.73 7.96 -1.33
C CYS A 114 11.65 7.25 -2.68
N ILE A 115 10.67 6.36 -2.83
CA ILE A 115 10.38 5.68 -4.10
C ILE A 115 9.24 6.41 -4.83
N GLY A 116 8.31 6.98 -4.09
CA GLY A 116 7.15 7.67 -4.63
C GLY A 116 6.31 8.34 -3.56
N ILE A 117 5.29 9.01 -4.02
CA ILE A 117 4.26 9.59 -3.16
C ILE A 117 2.87 9.11 -3.61
N LYS A 118 1.95 9.09 -2.68
CA LYS A 118 0.52 8.99 -2.95
C LYS A 118 -0.10 10.33 -2.59
N ASP A 119 -0.74 10.99 -3.54
CA ASP A 119 -1.39 12.28 -3.31
C ASP A 119 -2.71 12.13 -2.51
N ALA A 120 -3.33 13.27 -2.19
CA ALA A 120 -4.57 13.30 -1.42
C ALA A 120 -5.76 12.66 -2.18
N GLU A 121 -5.72 12.65 -3.51
CA GLU A 121 -6.68 12.02 -4.39
C GLU A 121 -6.47 10.51 -4.54
N GLY A 122 -5.36 9.99 -3.98
CA GLY A 122 -5.02 8.57 -4.00
C GLY A 122 -4.20 8.13 -5.22
N LYS A 123 -3.71 9.06 -6.04
CA LYS A 123 -2.88 8.79 -7.21
C LYS A 123 -1.41 8.62 -6.80
N PHE A 124 -0.73 7.66 -7.41
CA PHE A 124 0.70 7.46 -7.20
C PHE A 124 1.54 8.26 -8.17
N VAL A 125 2.58 8.90 -7.65
CA VAL A 125 3.63 9.57 -8.42
C VAL A 125 4.96 8.91 -8.08
N ILE A 126 5.61 8.31 -9.08
CA ILE A 126 6.91 7.65 -8.95
C ILE A 126 8.01 8.67 -9.25
N ASN A 127 9.10 8.63 -8.50
CA ASN A 127 10.20 9.59 -8.61
C ASN A 127 9.70 11.04 -8.58
N PRO A 128 8.98 11.45 -7.52
CA PRO A 128 8.50 12.82 -7.41
C PRO A 128 9.68 13.79 -7.36
N PRO A 129 9.52 15.01 -7.92
CA PRO A 129 10.56 16.05 -7.81
C PRO A 129 10.89 16.38 -6.36
N ASP A 130 12.13 16.65 -6.07
CA ASP A 130 12.62 17.01 -4.75
C ASP A 130 11.92 18.23 -4.13
N GLU A 131 11.44 19.14 -4.99
CA GLU A 131 10.72 20.36 -4.62
C GLU A 131 9.24 20.11 -4.28
N THR A 132 8.76 18.86 -4.44
CA THR A 132 7.37 18.51 -4.09
C THR A 132 7.10 18.79 -2.62
N ILE A 133 6.11 19.64 -2.35
CA ILE A 133 5.69 19.95 -0.99
C ILE A 133 4.77 18.84 -0.48
N ILE A 134 5.07 18.32 0.70
CA ILE A 134 4.26 17.28 1.32
C ILE A 134 3.11 17.92 2.09
N MET A 135 1.89 17.65 1.64
CA MET A 135 0.65 18.25 2.12
C MET A 135 -0.21 17.26 2.91
N PRO A 136 -1.18 17.73 3.71
CA PRO A 136 -2.15 16.87 4.38
C PRO A 136 -2.85 15.91 3.41
N GLY A 137 -3.05 14.65 3.84
CA GLY A 137 -3.62 13.60 3.01
C GLY A 137 -2.63 12.85 2.12
N MET A 138 -1.43 13.40 1.91
CA MET A 138 -0.38 12.73 1.14
C MET A 138 0.35 11.67 1.99
N LYS A 139 0.92 10.69 1.29
CA LYS A 139 1.77 9.64 1.88
C LYS A 139 3.06 9.53 1.09
N VAL A 140 4.18 9.39 1.79
CA VAL A 140 5.49 9.17 1.19
C VAL A 140 5.79 7.67 1.24
N ILE A 141 6.09 7.07 0.10
CA ILE A 141 6.49 5.66 0.00
C ILE A 141 8.01 5.61 0.10
N VAL A 142 8.49 4.99 1.15
CA VAL A 142 9.92 4.98 1.50
C VAL A 142 10.48 3.57 1.57
N LEU A 143 11.77 3.46 1.29
CA LEU A 143 12.57 2.26 1.42
C LEU A 143 13.69 2.52 2.42
N GLY A 144 13.83 1.64 3.41
CA GLY A 144 14.86 1.76 4.42
C GLY A 144 14.80 0.65 5.45
N THR A 145 15.74 0.65 6.39
CA THR A 145 15.68 -0.27 7.54
C THR A 145 14.56 0.15 8.49
N ARG A 146 14.11 -0.78 9.33
CA ARG A 146 13.08 -0.50 10.34
C ARG A 146 13.48 0.67 11.27
N GLN A 147 14.76 0.78 11.60
CA GLN A 147 15.26 1.87 12.43
C GLN A 147 15.21 3.21 11.68
N GLN A 148 15.70 3.24 10.44
CA GLN A 148 15.67 4.44 9.59
C GLN A 148 14.25 5.00 9.41
N ILE A 149 13.28 4.10 9.19
CA ILE A 149 11.87 4.50 9.02
C ILE A 149 11.29 5.03 10.33
N ARG A 150 11.63 4.41 11.48
CA ARG A 150 11.24 4.94 12.79
C ARG A 150 11.83 6.33 13.05
N ASP A 151 13.11 6.51 12.75
CA ASP A 151 13.78 7.80 12.93
C ASP A 151 13.16 8.90 12.06
N MET A 152 12.74 8.55 10.82
CA MET A 152 12.02 9.45 9.94
C MET A 152 10.66 9.89 10.51
N LYS A 153 9.93 8.98 11.15
CA LYS A 153 8.64 9.29 11.80
C LYS A 153 8.79 10.17 13.05
N GLY A 154 10.03 10.40 13.50
CA GLY A 154 10.29 10.95 14.81
C GLY A 154 9.84 9.97 15.89
N ASN A 155 10.63 9.75 16.94
CA ASN A 155 10.23 8.88 18.05
C ASN A 155 8.94 9.41 18.72
N LEU A 156 7.80 9.12 18.09
CA LEU A 156 6.48 9.21 18.68
C LEU A 156 6.26 7.92 19.47
N SER A 157 6.98 7.78 20.56
CA SER A 157 6.69 6.86 21.66
C SER A 157 5.78 7.54 22.66
#